data_3f6d63fb111f595e445547155a98fbc5
#
_entry.id   3f6d63fb111f595e445547155a98fbc5
#
_cell.length_a   1.000
_cell.length_b   1.000
_cell.length_c   1.000
_cell.angle_alpha   90.00
_cell.angle_beta   90.00
_cell.angle_gamma   90.00
#
_symmetry.space_group_name_H-M   'P 1'
#
loop_
_entity.id
_entity.type
_entity.pdbx_description
1 polymer ?
#
loop_
_entity_poly.entity_id
_entity_poly.type
_entity_poly.pdbx_seq_one_letter_code
_entity_poly.pdbx_strand_id
1 'polypeptide(L)'
;MIEIKNVSKSYGSFKVLTDCTTSVAKGEVVVVCGPSGSGKSTLIKTVNGLEPYQEGSITFNGVTVGAESTNMSELRSRIGMVFQNFELFPHISIIDNIKLAQVKVLGRSDDEAEKRGMELLERVGLSAQAAKYPAQLSGGQQQRVAIARGLAMDPE
;
A
#
# COMPACT_ATOMS: atom_id res chain seq x y z
N MET A 1 3.83 4.31 13.86
CA MET A 1 5.12 5.01 13.68
C MET A 1 6.02 4.20 12.77
N ILE A 2 6.70 4.85 11.82
CA ILE A 2 7.69 4.21 10.93
C ILE A 2 9.06 4.80 11.28
N GLU A 3 10.07 3.93 11.45
CA GLU A 3 11.45 4.35 11.60
C GLU A 3 12.30 3.69 10.52
N ILE A 4 13.11 4.47 9.84
CA ILE A 4 14.06 4.05 8.79
C ILE A 4 15.43 4.47 9.29
N LYS A 5 16.38 3.53 9.46
CA LYS A 5 17.72 3.78 10.01
C LYS A 5 18.79 3.20 9.08
N ASN A 6 19.60 4.09 8.50
CA ASN A 6 20.77 3.76 7.68
C ASN A 6 20.47 2.77 6.54
N VAL A 7 19.28 2.91 5.93
CA VAL A 7 18.82 1.96 4.91
C VAL A 7 19.55 2.20 3.59
N SER A 8 20.18 1.14 3.09
CA SER A 8 20.82 1.11 1.77
C SER A 8 20.25 -0.03 0.93
N LYS A 9 20.07 0.26 -0.37
CA LYS A 9 19.56 -0.69 -1.36
C LYS A 9 20.30 -0.58 -2.67
N SER A 10 20.69 -1.73 -3.21
CA SER A 10 21.31 -1.85 -4.53
C SER A 10 20.59 -2.88 -5.40
N TYR A 11 20.59 -2.66 -6.71
CA TYR A 11 20.25 -3.64 -7.73
C TYR A 11 21.54 -4.00 -8.49
N GLY A 12 22.13 -5.16 -8.18
CA GLY A 12 23.46 -5.51 -8.64
C GLY A 12 24.50 -4.49 -8.17
N SER A 13 25.23 -3.88 -9.08
CA SER A 13 26.22 -2.84 -8.78
C SER A 13 25.63 -1.43 -8.64
N PHE A 14 24.37 -1.23 -8.98
CA PHE A 14 23.72 0.08 -8.95
C PHE A 14 23.08 0.34 -7.59
N LYS A 15 23.65 1.29 -6.83
CA LYS A 15 23.13 1.70 -5.53
C LYS A 15 22.01 2.74 -5.70
N VAL A 16 20.79 2.40 -5.26
CA VAL A 16 19.58 3.24 -5.41
C VAL A 16 19.27 4.00 -4.13
N LEU A 17 19.46 3.40 -2.97
CA LEU A 17 19.33 4.04 -1.67
C LEU A 17 20.67 3.97 -0.95
N THR A 18 21.07 5.08 -0.34
CA THR A 18 22.34 5.18 0.40
C THR A 18 22.08 5.82 1.74
N ASP A 19 22.25 5.04 2.81
CA ASP A 19 22.22 5.50 4.20
C ASP A 19 20.98 6.37 4.53
N CYS A 20 19.81 5.96 4.05
CA CYS A 20 18.58 6.68 4.26
C CYS A 20 18.12 6.56 5.71
N THR A 21 17.95 7.70 6.38
CA THR A 21 17.48 7.76 7.78
C THR A 21 16.36 8.79 7.88
N THR A 22 15.20 8.36 8.36
CA THR A 22 14.04 9.22 8.64
C THR A 22 13.04 8.50 9.55
N SER A 23 12.07 9.23 10.07
CA SER A 23 10.96 8.66 10.84
C SER A 23 9.65 9.33 10.47
N VAL A 24 8.54 8.62 10.65
CA VAL A 24 7.17 9.15 10.49
C VAL A 24 6.41 8.85 11.76
N ALA A 25 6.00 9.89 12.47
CA ALA A 25 5.21 9.79 13.69
C ALA A 25 3.74 9.41 13.37
N LYS A 26 3.01 8.98 14.39
CA LYS A 26 1.57 8.71 14.24
C LYS A 26 0.81 9.99 13.88
N GLY A 27 0.02 9.94 12.82
CA GLY A 27 -0.76 11.09 12.31
C GLY A 27 0.07 12.10 11.50
N GLU A 28 1.37 11.86 11.31
CA GLU A 28 2.22 12.71 10.48
C GLU A 28 2.04 12.39 8.98
N VAL A 29 2.15 13.43 8.17
CA VAL A 29 2.20 13.32 6.70
C VAL A 29 3.58 13.74 6.23
N VAL A 30 4.30 12.82 5.60
CA VAL A 30 5.63 13.05 5.05
C VAL A 30 5.58 12.98 3.52
N VAL A 31 6.16 13.98 2.87
CA VAL A 31 6.27 14.05 1.40
C VAL A 31 7.72 13.78 0.99
N VAL A 32 7.92 12.75 0.15
CA VAL A 32 9.23 12.43 -0.43
C VAL A 32 9.33 13.05 -1.81
N CYS A 33 10.18 14.07 -1.96
CA CYS A 33 10.40 14.81 -3.19
C CYS A 33 11.76 14.50 -3.82
N GLY A 34 11.87 14.68 -5.13
CA GLY A 34 13.12 14.49 -5.87
C GLY A 34 12.87 14.16 -7.35
N PRO A 35 13.90 14.18 -8.19
CA PRO A 35 13.79 13.89 -9.62
C PRO A 35 13.34 12.46 -9.90
N SER A 36 12.92 12.19 -11.15
CA SER A 36 12.62 10.82 -11.58
C SER A 36 13.86 9.93 -11.44
N GLY A 37 13.67 8.69 -10.99
CA GLY A 37 14.78 7.74 -10.79
C GLY A 37 15.58 7.91 -9.49
N SER A 38 15.27 8.91 -8.64
CA SER A 38 16.01 9.14 -7.37
C SER A 38 15.70 8.14 -6.23
N GLY A 39 15.02 7.04 -6.49
CA GLY A 39 14.77 5.99 -5.49
C GLY A 39 13.52 6.18 -4.62
N LYS A 40 12.69 7.23 -4.81
CA LYS A 40 11.49 7.48 -3.99
C LYS A 40 10.55 6.29 -3.88
N SER A 41 10.17 5.72 -5.02
CA SER A 41 9.28 4.56 -5.06
C SER A 41 9.93 3.31 -4.46
N THR A 42 11.25 3.17 -4.61
CA THR A 42 12.01 2.09 -3.99
C THR A 42 11.97 2.23 -2.47
N LEU A 43 12.22 3.44 -1.93
CA LEU A 43 12.16 3.69 -0.49
C LEU A 43 10.77 3.35 0.09
N ILE A 44 9.70 3.80 -0.57
CA ILE A 44 8.33 3.48 -0.12
C ILE A 44 8.07 1.96 -0.15
N LYS A 45 8.53 1.27 -1.18
CA LYS A 45 8.39 -0.19 -1.31
C LYS A 45 9.21 -0.98 -0.28
N THR A 46 10.31 -0.42 0.24
CA THR A 46 11.06 -1.06 1.33
C THR A 46 10.29 -1.00 2.66
N VAL A 47 9.49 0.04 2.88
CA VAL A 47 8.70 0.19 4.13
C VAL A 47 7.68 -0.93 4.32
N ASN A 48 7.05 -1.41 3.25
CA ASN A 48 6.11 -2.54 3.33
C ASN A 48 6.75 -3.89 2.94
N GLY A 49 8.08 -3.91 2.75
CA GLY A 49 8.84 -5.11 2.42
C GLY A 49 8.55 -5.69 1.02
N LEU A 50 7.98 -4.92 0.09
CA LEU A 50 7.86 -5.33 -1.32
C LEU A 50 9.22 -5.33 -2.01
N GLU A 51 10.13 -4.46 -1.57
CA GLU A 51 11.52 -4.44 -1.99
C GLU A 51 12.42 -4.72 -0.78
N PRO A 52 13.25 -5.76 -0.79
CA PRO A 52 14.20 -6.00 0.28
C PRO A 52 15.32 -4.95 0.23
N TYR A 53 15.78 -4.52 1.38
CA TYR A 53 17.00 -3.70 1.53
C TYR A 53 18.16 -4.56 2.03
N GLN A 54 19.41 -4.12 1.85
CA GLN A 54 20.60 -4.88 2.22
C GLN A 54 21.24 -4.43 3.53
N GLU A 55 21.15 -3.13 3.84
CA GLU A 55 21.76 -2.52 5.03
C GLU A 55 20.75 -1.68 5.79
N GLY A 56 20.95 -1.52 7.09
CA GLY A 56 20.12 -0.73 7.97
C GLY A 56 18.91 -1.49 8.53
N SER A 57 17.91 -0.77 8.96
CA SER A 57 16.67 -1.34 9.50
C SER A 57 15.46 -0.45 9.25
N ILE A 58 14.32 -1.09 9.07
CA ILE A 58 13.00 -0.41 9.00
C ILE A 58 12.11 -1.05 10.04
N THR A 59 11.44 -0.23 10.85
CA THR A 59 10.41 -0.71 11.78
C THR A 59 9.08 -0.02 11.52
N PHE A 60 8.01 -0.79 11.64
CA PHE A 60 6.63 -0.31 11.63
C PHE A 60 5.97 -0.69 12.95
N ASN A 61 5.60 0.31 13.74
CA ASN A 61 5.06 0.14 15.11
C ASN A 61 5.86 -0.85 15.96
N GLY A 62 7.21 -0.77 15.90
CA GLY A 62 8.12 -1.64 16.63
C GLY A 62 8.39 -3.02 16.01
N VAL A 63 7.71 -3.37 14.91
CA VAL A 63 7.95 -4.62 14.16
C VAL A 63 8.98 -4.37 13.07
N THR A 64 10.05 -5.15 13.03
CA THR A 64 11.11 -5.01 12.02
C THR A 64 10.66 -5.58 10.67
N VAL A 65 10.70 -4.77 9.64
CA VAL A 65 10.34 -5.17 8.27
C VAL A 65 11.41 -6.09 7.69
N GLY A 66 11.01 -7.28 7.22
CA GLY A 66 11.92 -8.22 6.57
C GLY A 66 12.77 -9.07 7.52
N ALA A 67 12.58 -8.99 8.83
CA ALA A 67 13.24 -9.93 9.74
C ALA A 67 12.67 -11.35 9.57
N GLU A 68 13.50 -12.37 9.78
CA GLU A 68 13.08 -13.79 9.67
C GLU A 68 11.89 -14.13 10.59
N SER A 69 11.82 -13.50 11.76
CA SER A 69 10.72 -13.66 12.73
C SER A 69 9.44 -12.90 12.36
N THR A 70 9.47 -12.03 11.34
CA THR A 70 8.33 -11.18 10.98
C THR A 70 7.39 -11.87 10.01
N ASN A 71 6.12 -12.02 10.41
CA ASN A 71 5.06 -12.41 9.47
C ASN A 71 4.76 -11.25 8.50
N MET A 72 5.41 -11.28 7.34
CA MET A 72 5.28 -10.22 6.34
C MET A 72 3.86 -10.09 5.75
N SER A 73 3.07 -11.16 5.74
CA SER A 73 1.66 -11.09 5.30
C SER A 73 0.81 -10.27 6.27
N GLU A 74 0.97 -10.52 7.55
CA GLU A 74 0.31 -9.77 8.62
C GLU A 74 0.78 -8.31 8.66
N LEU A 75 2.09 -8.06 8.55
CA LEU A 75 2.61 -6.70 8.50
C LEU A 75 2.01 -5.91 7.33
N ARG A 76 1.96 -6.49 6.13
CA ARG A 76 1.41 -5.84 4.94
C ARG A 76 -0.08 -5.57 5.02
N SER A 77 -0.84 -6.40 5.75
CA SER A 77 -2.28 -6.15 5.95
C SER A 77 -2.55 -4.88 6.76
N ARG A 78 -1.58 -4.44 7.57
CA ARG A 78 -1.65 -3.23 8.40
C ARG A 78 -1.10 -1.98 7.70
N ILE A 79 -0.47 -2.12 6.52
CA ILE A 79 0.13 -1.03 5.75
C ILE A 79 -0.61 -0.88 4.42
N GLY A 80 -1.46 0.14 4.31
CA GLY A 80 -2.11 0.46 3.04
C GLY A 80 -1.11 1.02 2.03
N MET A 81 -1.16 0.54 0.78
CA MET A 81 -0.34 1.06 -0.30
C MET A 81 -1.18 1.33 -1.55
N VAL A 82 -0.97 2.51 -2.15
CA VAL A 82 -1.53 2.86 -3.45
C VAL A 82 -0.38 2.97 -4.45
N PHE A 83 -0.43 2.16 -5.51
CA PHE A 83 0.58 2.13 -6.55
C PHE A 83 0.37 3.24 -7.58
N GLN A 84 1.44 3.63 -8.28
CA GLN A 84 1.41 4.67 -9.31
C GLN A 84 0.45 4.31 -10.47
N ASN A 85 0.38 3.03 -10.85
CA ASN A 85 -0.51 2.53 -11.89
C ASN A 85 -1.82 1.93 -11.32
N PHE A 86 -2.14 2.25 -10.05
CA PHE A 86 -3.33 1.82 -9.30
C PHE A 86 -3.42 0.31 -9.06
N GLU A 87 -2.88 -0.53 -9.94
CA GLU A 87 -2.81 -2.00 -9.86
C GLU A 87 -4.18 -2.64 -9.50
N LEU A 88 -5.25 -2.15 -10.15
CA LEU A 88 -6.56 -2.77 -10.03
C LEU A 88 -6.61 -4.06 -10.85
N PHE A 89 -7.27 -5.08 -10.33
CA PHE A 89 -7.49 -6.34 -11.05
C PHE A 89 -8.47 -6.09 -12.20
N PRO A 90 -8.04 -6.23 -13.47
CA PRO A 90 -8.85 -5.79 -14.61
C PRO A 90 -10.04 -6.71 -14.90
N HIS A 91 -10.00 -7.94 -14.43
CA HIS A 91 -10.96 -9.00 -14.71
C HIS A 91 -12.09 -9.15 -13.67
N ILE A 92 -12.08 -8.34 -12.62
CA ILE A 92 -13.14 -8.30 -11.61
C ILE A 92 -13.72 -6.89 -11.47
N SER A 93 -14.93 -6.79 -10.92
CA SER A 93 -15.61 -5.50 -10.74
C SER A 93 -14.89 -4.58 -9.76
N ILE A 94 -15.28 -3.31 -9.72
CA ILE A 94 -14.73 -2.32 -8.80
C ILE A 94 -15.02 -2.71 -7.34
N ILE A 95 -16.23 -3.16 -7.05
CA ILE A 95 -16.57 -3.60 -5.68
C ILE A 95 -15.77 -4.86 -5.31
N ASP A 96 -15.59 -5.81 -6.22
CA ASP A 96 -14.80 -7.02 -5.97
C ASP A 96 -13.31 -6.71 -5.77
N ASN A 97 -12.76 -5.70 -6.46
CA ASN A 97 -11.41 -5.20 -6.20
C ASN A 97 -11.22 -4.75 -4.75
N ILE A 98 -12.25 -4.15 -4.15
CA ILE A 98 -12.22 -3.65 -2.77
C ILE A 98 -12.49 -4.78 -1.77
N LYS A 99 -13.37 -5.73 -2.09
CA LYS A 99 -13.75 -6.87 -1.25
C LYS A 99 -12.64 -7.92 -1.09
N LEU A 100 -11.91 -8.19 -2.18
CA LEU A 100 -11.03 -9.34 -2.29
C LEU A 100 -10.08 -9.53 -1.10
N ALA A 101 -9.35 -8.49 -0.73
CA ALA A 101 -8.40 -8.56 0.38
C ALA A 101 -9.10 -8.65 1.74
N GLN A 102 -10.23 -7.99 1.92
CA GLN A 102 -11.02 -8.07 3.15
C GLN A 102 -11.47 -9.51 3.43
N VAL A 103 -11.96 -10.21 2.39
CA VAL A 103 -12.42 -11.61 2.53
C VAL A 103 -11.23 -12.56 2.68
N LYS A 104 -10.19 -12.43 1.83
CA LYS A 104 -9.09 -13.40 1.76
C LYS A 104 -8.05 -13.24 2.86
N VAL A 105 -7.84 -12.03 3.37
CA VAL A 105 -6.78 -11.72 4.33
C VAL A 105 -7.35 -11.45 5.72
N LEU A 106 -8.43 -10.64 5.82
CA LEU A 106 -9.04 -10.30 7.10
C LEU A 106 -10.12 -11.31 7.54
N GLY A 107 -10.52 -12.23 6.66
CA GLY A 107 -11.55 -13.24 6.96
C GLY A 107 -12.96 -12.66 7.12
N ARG A 108 -13.23 -11.45 6.63
CA ARG A 108 -14.57 -10.87 6.64
C ARG A 108 -15.53 -11.68 5.79
N SER A 109 -16.79 -11.74 6.19
CA SER A 109 -17.85 -12.27 5.33
C SER A 109 -18.00 -11.41 4.07
N ASP A 110 -18.57 -12.00 3.02
CA ASP A 110 -18.81 -11.29 1.76
C ASP A 110 -19.69 -10.05 1.96
N ASP A 111 -20.74 -10.17 2.76
CA ASP A 111 -21.67 -9.08 3.07
C ASP A 111 -21.01 -7.94 3.85
N GLU A 112 -20.16 -8.26 4.85
CA GLU A 112 -19.38 -7.25 5.59
C GLU A 112 -18.39 -6.52 4.68
N ALA A 113 -17.70 -7.27 3.82
CA ALA A 113 -16.74 -6.71 2.88
C ALA A 113 -17.42 -5.82 1.82
N GLU A 114 -18.61 -6.22 1.34
CA GLU A 114 -19.41 -5.42 0.42
C GLU A 114 -19.93 -4.15 1.06
N LYS A 115 -20.52 -4.25 2.25
CA LYS A 115 -20.97 -3.06 3.00
C LYS A 115 -19.83 -2.06 3.20
N ARG A 116 -18.68 -2.54 3.70
CA ARG A 116 -17.49 -1.68 3.88
C ARG A 116 -16.98 -1.10 2.57
N GLY A 117 -16.98 -1.90 1.51
CA GLY A 117 -16.58 -1.47 0.17
C GLY A 117 -17.48 -0.36 -0.38
N MET A 118 -18.80 -0.51 -0.23
CA MET A 118 -19.78 0.49 -0.68
C MET A 118 -19.67 1.80 0.11
N GLU A 119 -19.48 1.75 1.44
CA GLU A 119 -19.22 2.94 2.27
C GLU A 119 -17.99 3.72 1.78
N LEU A 120 -16.91 3.01 1.42
CA LEU A 120 -15.69 3.64 0.91
C LEU A 120 -15.87 4.20 -0.51
N LEU A 121 -16.61 3.49 -1.37
CA LEU A 121 -16.97 4.02 -2.71
C LEU A 121 -17.83 5.27 -2.62
N GLU A 122 -18.73 5.35 -1.66
CA GLU A 122 -19.52 6.57 -1.40
C GLU A 122 -18.63 7.73 -0.98
N ARG A 123 -17.70 7.51 -0.05
CA ARG A 123 -16.73 8.54 0.39
C ARG A 123 -15.88 9.11 -0.72
N VAL A 124 -15.59 8.32 -1.76
CA VAL A 124 -14.82 8.77 -2.93
C VAL A 124 -15.71 9.17 -4.12
N GLY A 125 -17.05 9.17 -3.95
CA GLY A 125 -18.03 9.58 -4.96
C GLY A 125 -18.15 8.62 -6.15
N LEU A 126 -18.03 7.31 -5.91
CA LEU A 126 -18.02 6.28 -6.95
C LEU A 126 -19.00 5.12 -6.71
N SER A 127 -20.01 5.26 -5.83
CA SER A 127 -20.99 4.20 -5.55
C SER A 127 -21.68 3.66 -6.82
N ALA A 128 -22.05 4.56 -7.75
CA ALA A 128 -22.67 4.17 -9.02
C ALA A 128 -21.75 3.39 -9.97
N GLN A 129 -20.46 3.29 -9.65
CA GLN A 129 -19.46 2.60 -10.45
C GLN A 129 -19.14 1.19 -9.92
N ALA A 130 -19.72 0.76 -8.80
CA ALA A 130 -19.39 -0.47 -8.08
C ALA A 130 -19.36 -1.73 -8.96
N ALA A 131 -20.34 -1.87 -9.85
CA ALA A 131 -20.47 -3.03 -10.77
C ALA A 131 -19.61 -2.92 -12.04
N LYS A 132 -18.94 -1.77 -12.28
CA LYS A 132 -18.08 -1.60 -13.45
C LYS A 132 -16.73 -2.27 -13.29
N TYR A 133 -16.01 -2.38 -14.40
CA TYR A 133 -14.63 -2.89 -14.45
C TYR A 133 -13.63 -1.73 -14.57
N PRO A 134 -12.37 -1.91 -14.16
CA PRO A 134 -11.35 -0.85 -14.20
C PRO A 134 -11.23 -0.14 -15.56
N ALA A 135 -11.28 -0.88 -16.67
CA ALA A 135 -11.19 -0.31 -18.02
C ALA A 135 -12.32 0.66 -18.38
N GLN A 136 -13.42 0.65 -17.64
CA GLN A 136 -14.56 1.55 -17.84
C GLN A 136 -14.45 2.86 -17.04
N LEU A 137 -13.38 3.02 -16.26
CA LEU A 137 -13.15 4.17 -15.39
C LEU A 137 -12.02 5.05 -15.95
N SER A 138 -12.13 6.37 -15.75
CA SER A 138 -11.02 7.28 -15.98
C SER A 138 -9.87 7.02 -15.00
N GLY A 139 -8.65 7.46 -15.31
CA GLY A 139 -7.49 7.30 -14.43
C GLY A 139 -7.71 7.88 -13.04
N GLY A 140 -8.34 9.06 -12.92
CA GLY A 140 -8.67 9.64 -11.62
C GLY A 140 -9.73 8.86 -10.85
N GLN A 141 -10.66 8.17 -11.53
CA GLN A 141 -11.60 7.26 -10.89
C GLN A 141 -10.89 5.99 -10.40
N GLN A 142 -10.02 5.40 -11.23
CA GLN A 142 -9.22 4.24 -10.85
C GLN A 142 -8.33 4.53 -9.63
N GLN A 143 -7.73 5.71 -9.57
CA GLN A 143 -6.94 6.15 -8.40
C GLN A 143 -7.79 6.18 -7.13
N ARG A 144 -8.99 6.76 -7.19
CA ARG A 144 -9.91 6.81 -6.04
C ARG A 144 -10.36 5.40 -5.60
N VAL A 145 -10.58 4.49 -6.54
CA VAL A 145 -10.85 3.08 -6.21
C VAL A 145 -9.65 2.44 -5.52
N ALA A 146 -8.44 2.66 -6.00
CA ALA A 146 -7.22 2.12 -5.38
C ALA A 146 -7.02 2.65 -3.94
N ILE A 147 -7.37 3.92 -3.70
CA ILE A 147 -7.39 4.49 -2.34
C ILE A 147 -8.44 3.80 -1.48
N ALA A 148 -9.68 3.64 -1.97
CA ALA A 148 -10.74 2.94 -1.26
C ALA A 148 -10.34 1.49 -0.93
N ARG A 149 -9.72 0.77 -1.88
CA ARG A 149 -9.19 -0.58 -1.67
C ARG A 149 -8.14 -0.64 -0.55
N GLY A 150 -7.21 0.32 -0.53
CA GLY A 150 -6.21 0.41 0.53
C GLY A 150 -6.83 0.67 1.90
N LEU A 151 -7.82 1.58 1.97
CA LEU A 151 -8.52 1.91 3.22
C LEU A 151 -9.44 0.77 3.71
N ALA A 152 -9.89 -0.12 2.83
CA ALA A 152 -10.76 -1.23 3.19
C ALA A 152 -10.07 -2.26 4.11
N MET A 153 -8.74 -2.27 4.14
CA MET A 153 -7.95 -3.11 5.03
C MET A 153 -7.82 -2.52 6.45
N ASP A 154 -8.39 -1.33 6.72
CA ASP A 154 -8.25 -0.59 7.97
C ASP A 154 -6.79 -0.44 8.42
N PRO A 155 -5.90 0.12 7.57
CA PRO A 155 -4.48 0.27 7.87
C PRO A 155 -4.26 1.19 9.08
N GLU A 156 -3.13 0.98 9.77
CA GLU A 156 -2.74 1.74 10.97
C GLU A 156 -2.03 3.07 10.67
#